data_07dfcbe4a25150fa76d0b95fa935d07b
#
_entry.id   07dfcbe4a25150fa76d0b95fa935d07b
#
_cell.length_a   1.000
_cell.length_b   1.000
_cell.length_c   1.000
_cell.angle_alpha   90.00
_cell.angle_beta   90.00
_cell.angle_gamma   90.00
#
_symmetry.space_group_name_H-M   'P 1'
#
loop_
_entity.id
_entity.type
_entity.pdbx_description
1 polymer ?
#
loop_
_entity_poly.entity_id
_entity_poly.type
_entity_poly.pdbx_seq_one_letter_code
_entity_poly.pdbx_strand_id
1 'polypeptide(L)'
;MAEEIVSLVLIEALPGKEAELVSTLREFYTMMHAKGYSRDCLYRDPAHPSRFLHLRYWKSEEARTEAQADPQVHHYWQKLPELCTIPKVYEKLESVFEP
;
A
#
# COMPACT_ATOMS: atom_id res chain seq x y z
N MET A 1 -0.98 9.57 -22.64
CA MET A 1 -0.33 8.75 -21.63
C MET A 1 -1.05 8.92 -20.31
N ALA A 2 -1.43 7.81 -19.71
CA ALA A 2 -2.02 7.87 -18.38
C ALA A 2 -0.91 8.16 -17.37
N GLU A 3 -1.08 9.21 -16.56
CA GLU A 3 -0.16 9.49 -15.48
C GLU A 3 -0.41 8.50 -14.34
N GLU A 4 0.67 8.00 -13.76
CA GLU A 4 0.58 7.19 -12.56
C GLU A 4 0.11 8.07 -11.40
N ILE A 5 -0.78 7.54 -10.59
CA ILE A 5 -1.22 8.19 -9.36
C ILE A 5 -0.43 7.57 -8.23
N VAL A 6 0.24 8.38 -7.44
CA VAL A 6 1.07 7.91 -6.33
C VAL A 6 0.36 8.14 -5.02
N SER A 7 0.27 7.08 -4.23
CA SER A 7 -0.25 7.14 -2.86
C SER A 7 0.87 6.76 -1.88
N LEU A 8 0.85 7.34 -0.68
CA LEU A 8 1.78 7.00 0.39
C LEU A 8 0.98 6.69 1.66
N VAL A 9 1.28 5.55 2.26
CA VAL A 9 0.65 5.13 3.51
C VAL A 9 1.72 4.90 4.56
N LEU A 10 1.56 5.52 5.71
CA LEU A 10 2.40 5.27 6.87
C LEU A 10 1.75 4.16 7.69
N ILE A 11 2.53 3.13 8.00
CA ILE A 11 2.04 1.92 8.67
C ILE A 11 2.87 1.67 9.92
N GLU A 12 2.19 1.37 11.03
CA GLU A 12 2.84 0.99 12.27
C GLU A 12 2.39 -0.42 12.62
N ALA A 13 3.32 -1.39 12.63
CA ALA A 13 3.00 -2.77 12.99
C ALA A 13 2.62 -2.85 14.47
N LEU A 14 1.62 -3.67 14.78
CA LEU A 14 1.32 -4.00 16.17
C LEU A 14 2.45 -4.83 16.76
N PRO A 15 2.68 -4.78 18.10
CA PRO A 15 3.76 -5.53 18.72
C PRO A 15 3.76 -7.02 18.35
N GLY A 16 4.90 -7.50 17.86
CA GLY A 16 5.05 -8.90 17.46
C GLY A 16 4.43 -9.28 16.13
N LYS A 17 3.89 -8.31 15.39
CA LYS A 17 3.19 -8.59 14.13
C LYS A 17 3.95 -8.18 12.88
N GLU A 18 5.20 -7.73 13.01
CA GLU A 18 5.98 -7.23 11.89
C GLU A 18 6.13 -8.26 10.77
N ALA A 19 6.50 -9.48 11.10
CA ALA A 19 6.72 -10.53 10.11
C ALA A 19 5.42 -10.91 9.38
N GLU A 20 4.33 -11.06 10.13
CA GLU A 20 3.02 -11.38 9.56
C GLU A 20 2.50 -10.24 8.69
N LEU A 21 2.71 -9.00 9.12
CA LEU A 21 2.35 -7.82 8.34
C LEU A 21 3.08 -7.80 7.00
N VAL A 22 4.40 -8.00 7.00
CA VAL A 22 5.20 -8.01 5.78
C VAL A 22 4.72 -9.12 4.84
N SER A 23 4.48 -10.32 5.37
CA SER A 23 4.00 -11.46 4.58
C SER A 23 2.64 -11.14 3.93
N THR A 24 1.72 -10.58 4.71
CA THR A 24 0.38 -10.21 4.23
C THR A 24 0.45 -9.12 3.15
N LEU A 25 1.27 -8.11 3.37
CA LEU A 25 1.43 -7.02 2.38
C LEU A 25 2.07 -7.53 1.09
N ARG A 26 3.02 -8.45 1.17
CA ARG A 26 3.61 -9.08 -0.02
C ARG A 26 2.56 -9.79 -0.87
N GLU A 27 1.68 -10.55 -0.22
CA GLU A 27 0.58 -11.23 -0.92
C GLU A 27 -0.35 -10.20 -1.57
N PHE A 28 -0.69 -9.16 -0.83
CA PHE A 28 -1.56 -8.09 -1.31
C PHE A 28 -0.96 -7.41 -2.55
N TYR A 29 0.31 -7.03 -2.47
CA TYR A 29 0.98 -6.33 -3.57
C TYR A 29 1.12 -7.21 -4.81
N THR A 30 1.40 -8.50 -4.60
CA THR A 30 1.48 -9.48 -5.70
C THR A 30 0.14 -9.58 -6.42
N MET A 31 -0.95 -9.63 -5.69
CA MET A 31 -2.30 -9.67 -6.25
C MET A 31 -2.62 -8.37 -7.02
N MET A 32 -2.30 -7.21 -6.43
CA MET A 32 -2.54 -5.92 -7.07
C MET A 32 -1.79 -5.81 -8.39
N HIS A 33 -0.55 -6.26 -8.42
CA HIS A 33 0.25 -6.26 -9.64
C HIS A 33 -0.31 -7.23 -10.69
N ALA A 34 -0.66 -8.44 -10.28
CA ALA A 34 -1.20 -9.46 -11.17
C ALA A 34 -2.50 -9.01 -11.83
N LYS A 35 -3.32 -8.26 -11.13
CA LYS A 35 -4.58 -7.71 -11.66
C LYS A 35 -4.39 -6.43 -12.47
N GLY A 36 -3.17 -5.91 -12.55
CA GLY A 36 -2.89 -4.70 -13.30
C GLY A 36 -3.36 -3.42 -12.64
N TYR A 37 -3.59 -3.43 -11.33
CA TYR A 37 -4.07 -2.24 -10.62
C TYR A 37 -2.96 -1.28 -10.27
N SER A 38 -1.83 -1.80 -9.77
CA SER A 38 -0.75 -0.97 -9.24
C SER A 38 0.55 -1.74 -9.16
N ARG A 39 1.63 -1.01 -8.91
CA ARG A 39 2.88 -1.56 -8.40
C ARG A 39 3.13 -0.93 -7.04
N ASP A 40 3.67 -1.69 -6.10
CA ASP A 40 3.78 -1.28 -4.72
C ASP A 40 5.19 -1.48 -4.21
N CYS A 41 5.65 -0.54 -3.37
CA CYS A 41 6.92 -0.62 -2.68
C CYS A 41 6.69 -0.50 -1.19
N LEU A 42 7.44 -1.27 -0.41
CA LEU A 42 7.38 -1.23 1.04
C LEU A 42 8.77 -0.97 1.59
N TYR A 43 8.88 0.08 2.38
CA TYR A 43 10.13 0.45 3.05
C TYR A 43 9.94 0.36 4.56
N ARG A 44 10.99 -0.01 5.27
CA ARG A 44 11.03 0.02 6.73
C ARG A 44 11.91 1.17 7.17
N ASP A 45 11.49 1.86 8.22
CA ASP A 45 12.36 2.83 8.89
C ASP A 45 13.34 2.05 9.77
N PRO A 46 14.64 2.05 9.46
CA PRO A 46 15.62 1.26 10.25
C PRO A 46 15.78 1.76 11.69
N ALA A 47 15.43 3.02 11.97
CA ALA A 47 15.45 3.57 13.32
C ALA A 47 14.26 3.11 14.16
N HIS A 48 13.15 2.72 13.50
CA HIS A 48 11.94 2.26 14.15
C HIS A 48 11.40 1.05 13.40
N PRO A 49 11.85 -0.18 13.71
CA PRO A 49 11.55 -1.37 12.91
C PRO A 49 10.08 -1.74 12.76
N SER A 50 9.20 -1.18 13.58
CA SER A 50 7.76 -1.37 13.45
C SER A 50 7.11 -0.41 12.45
N ARG A 51 7.85 0.58 11.95
CA ARG A 51 7.35 1.59 11.03
C ARG A 51 7.69 1.25 9.59
N PHE A 52 6.66 1.32 8.77
CA PHE A 52 6.77 1.06 7.34
C PHE A 52 6.17 2.20 6.54
N LEU A 53 6.71 2.40 5.35
CA LEU A 53 6.18 3.33 4.38
C LEU A 53 5.80 2.53 3.15
N HIS A 54 4.53 2.63 2.74
CA HIS A 54 4.01 1.94 1.58
C HIS A 54 3.75 2.97 0.48
N LEU A 55 4.48 2.85 -0.63
CA LEU A 55 4.24 3.64 -1.83
C LEU A 55 3.46 2.80 -2.81
N ARG A 56 2.35 3.33 -3.30
CA ARG A 56 1.54 2.69 -4.32
C ARG A 56 1.49 3.56 -5.56
N TYR A 57 1.87 2.95 -6.68
CA TYR A 57 1.81 3.58 -7.99
C TYR A 57 0.64 2.96 -8.73
N TRP A 58 -0.49 3.67 -8.76
CA TRP A 58 -1.68 3.22 -9.46
C TRP A 58 -1.46 3.35 -10.97
N LYS A 59 -1.87 2.34 -11.70
CA LYS A 59 -1.74 2.34 -13.16
C LYS A 59 -2.54 3.46 -13.81
N SER A 60 -3.75 3.73 -13.27
CA SER A 60 -4.64 4.75 -13.78
C SER A 60 -5.75 5.02 -12.75
N GLU A 61 -6.53 6.07 -12.98
CA GLU A 61 -7.72 6.34 -12.15
C GLU A 61 -8.75 5.23 -12.29
N GLU A 62 -8.88 4.66 -13.49
CA GLU A 62 -9.78 3.53 -13.74
C GLU A 62 -9.37 2.30 -12.92
N ALA A 63 -8.07 1.98 -12.91
CA ALA A 63 -7.54 0.87 -12.12
C ALA A 63 -7.82 1.06 -10.63
N ARG A 64 -7.65 2.28 -10.14
CA ARG A 64 -7.92 2.63 -8.75
C ARG A 64 -9.39 2.42 -8.42
N THR A 65 -10.29 2.86 -9.28
CA THR A 65 -11.74 2.68 -9.11
C THR A 65 -12.12 1.21 -9.10
N GLU A 66 -11.57 0.43 -10.03
CA GLU A 66 -11.81 -1.02 -10.09
C GLU A 66 -11.33 -1.73 -8.82
N ALA A 67 -10.14 -1.37 -8.34
CA ALA A 67 -9.59 -1.95 -7.13
C ALA A 67 -10.46 -1.65 -5.90
N GLN A 68 -11.01 -0.45 -5.81
CA GLN A 68 -11.88 -0.06 -4.71
C GLN A 68 -13.18 -0.87 -4.68
N ALA A 69 -13.59 -1.43 -5.81
CA ALA A 69 -14.78 -2.27 -5.93
C ALA A 69 -14.46 -3.77 -5.87
N ASP A 70 -13.18 -4.14 -5.80
CA ASP A 70 -12.76 -5.55 -5.86
C ASP A 70 -12.82 -6.20 -4.47
N PRO A 71 -13.63 -7.26 -4.28
CA PRO A 71 -13.72 -7.95 -3.00
C PRO A 71 -12.41 -8.51 -2.47
N GLN A 72 -11.48 -8.91 -3.36
CA GLN A 72 -10.17 -9.41 -2.92
C GLN A 72 -9.33 -8.29 -2.31
N VAL A 73 -9.44 -7.08 -2.82
CA VAL A 73 -8.78 -5.91 -2.25
C VAL A 73 -9.36 -5.61 -0.86
N HIS A 74 -10.68 -5.63 -0.74
CA HIS A 74 -11.36 -5.40 0.54
C HIS A 74 -10.95 -6.43 1.59
N HIS A 75 -10.74 -7.67 1.18
CA HIS A 75 -10.30 -8.74 2.08
C HIS A 75 -9.01 -8.37 2.81
N TYR A 76 -8.02 -7.83 2.08
CA TYR A 76 -6.76 -7.42 2.68
C TYR A 76 -6.95 -6.19 3.59
N TRP A 77 -7.74 -5.22 3.16
CA TRP A 77 -8.02 -4.04 3.99
C TRP A 77 -8.71 -4.41 5.31
N GLN A 78 -9.58 -5.42 5.29
CA GLN A 78 -10.24 -5.90 6.50
C GLN A 78 -9.28 -6.65 7.42
N LYS A 79 -8.26 -7.28 6.88
CA LYS A 79 -7.27 -8.00 7.66
C LYS A 79 -6.23 -7.09 8.32
N LEU A 80 -5.86 -6.01 7.66
CA LEU A 80 -4.78 -5.13 8.11
C LEU A 80 -4.95 -4.58 9.54
N PRO A 81 -6.14 -4.19 10.01
CA PRO A 81 -6.30 -3.70 11.39
C PRO A 81 -5.90 -4.70 12.47
N GLU A 82 -5.85 -5.99 12.17
CA GLU A 82 -5.39 -7.01 13.10
C GLU A 82 -3.86 -7.04 13.22
N LEU A 83 -3.15 -6.43 12.27
CA LEU A 83 -1.69 -6.49 12.16
C LEU A 83 -1.01 -5.15 12.38
N CYS A 84 -1.71 -4.05 12.15
CA CYS A 84 -1.11 -2.71 12.17
C CYS A 84 -2.12 -1.61 12.41
N THR A 85 -1.60 -0.42 12.67
CA THR A 85 -2.35 0.82 12.60
C THR A 85 -1.84 1.62 11.40
N ILE A 86 -2.67 2.53 10.90
CA ILE A 86 -2.33 3.37 9.75
C ILE A 86 -2.46 4.83 10.19
N PRO A 87 -1.36 5.42 10.73
CA PRO A 87 -1.40 6.79 11.23
C PRO A 87 -1.71 7.85 10.19
N LYS A 88 -1.32 7.60 8.93
CA LYS A 88 -1.52 8.61 7.88
C LYS A 88 -1.64 7.95 6.51
N VAL A 89 -2.58 8.47 5.72
CA VAL A 89 -2.76 8.09 4.32
C VAL A 89 -2.70 9.37 3.47
N TYR A 90 -1.84 9.34 2.48
CA TYR A 90 -1.82 10.34 1.41
C TYR A 90 -2.36 9.66 0.17
N GLU A 91 -3.63 9.89 -0.14
CA GLU A 91 -4.30 9.19 -1.24
C GLU A 91 -3.72 9.55 -2.59
N LYS A 92 -3.25 10.78 -2.74
CA LYS A 92 -2.66 11.26 -3.98
C LYS A 92 -1.55 12.25 -3.68
N LEU A 93 -0.36 11.96 -4.21
CA LEU A 93 0.78 12.85 -4.12
C LEU A 93 0.92 13.59 -5.45
N GLU A 94 1.19 14.88 -5.37
CA GLU A 94 1.46 15.70 -6.52
C GLU A 94 2.97 15.83 -6.69
N SER A 95 3.49 15.52 -7.88
CA SER A 95 4.90 15.72 -8.16
C SER A 95 5.18 17.22 -8.33
N VAL A 96 6.10 17.74 -7.52
CA VAL A 96 6.53 19.13 -7.62
C VAL A 96 7.88 19.23 -8.32
N PHE A 97 8.68 18.19 -8.19
CA PHE A 97 9.99 18.08 -8.85
C PHE A 97 10.36 16.61 -9.03
N GLU A 98 10.84 16.27 -10.21
CA GLU A 98 11.39 14.95 -10.52
C GLU A 98 12.72 15.13 -11.23
N PRO A 99 13.74 14.26 -10.93
CA PRO A 99 15.04 14.34 -11.58
C PRO A 99 15.01 13.95 -13.06
#